data_43de5c8a8946324b5667e3862dcba8e7
#
_entry.id   43de5c8a8946324b5667e3862dcba8e7
#
_cell.length_a   1.000
_cell.length_b   1.000
_cell.length_c   1.000
_cell.angle_alpha   90.00
_cell.angle_beta   90.00
_cell.angle_gamma   90.00
#
_symmetry.space_group_name_H-M   'P 1'
#
loop_
_entity.id
_entity.type
_entity.pdbx_description
1 polymer ?
#
loop_
_entity_poly.entity_id
_entity_poly.type
_entity_poly.pdbx_seq_one_letter_code
_entity_poly.pdbx_strand_id
1 'polypeptide(L)'
;TIINENGQTKLNINSYIGKTTINKSQKADDVTIKVVETDVYFDYQTFTFEITNKRDTPILINDPNIDSTMYIEDKNATHYQAYTHELAETDTKVPAGQTQTVKIKYYSRYSSNKVIKYTAFDRIILNYNAYSHYTNIGAYKDYGSIKIEIPQN
;
A
#
# COMPACT_ATOMS: atom_id res chain seq x y z
N THR A 1 -3.45 -11.42 21.78
CA THR A 1 -4.77 -12.05 21.69
C THR A 1 -4.68 -13.50 22.15
N ILE A 2 -5.60 -13.90 22.98
CA ILE A 2 -5.70 -15.27 23.49
C ILE A 2 -6.75 -16.00 22.67
N ILE A 3 -6.39 -17.18 22.16
CA ILE A 3 -7.32 -18.04 21.44
C ILE A 3 -7.49 -19.37 22.19
N ASN A 4 -8.65 -19.97 22.05
CA ASN A 4 -8.95 -21.30 22.59
C ASN A 4 -9.04 -22.28 21.42
N GLU A 5 -8.18 -23.27 21.40
CA GLU A 5 -8.07 -24.24 20.33
C GLU A 5 -7.97 -25.64 20.92
N ASN A 6 -8.89 -26.53 20.53
CA ASN A 6 -8.93 -27.91 21.03
C ASN A 6 -8.95 -28.03 22.58
N GLY A 7 -9.68 -27.11 23.23
CA GLY A 7 -9.75 -27.06 24.69
C GLY A 7 -8.55 -26.45 25.39
N GLN A 8 -7.59 -25.93 24.62
CA GLN A 8 -6.41 -25.26 25.16
C GLN A 8 -6.41 -23.79 24.82
N THR A 9 -6.03 -22.95 25.77
CA THR A 9 -5.87 -21.52 25.55
C THR A 9 -4.47 -21.25 25.01
N LYS A 10 -4.38 -20.60 23.87
CA LYS A 10 -3.11 -20.24 23.22
C LYS A 10 -3.04 -18.75 22.99
N LEU A 11 -1.83 -18.19 23.08
CA LEU A 11 -1.56 -16.82 22.70
C LEU A 11 -1.48 -16.72 21.18
N ASN A 12 -2.30 -15.83 20.59
CA ASN A 12 -2.19 -15.50 19.18
C ASN A 12 -1.08 -14.45 18.99
N ILE A 13 0.13 -14.89 18.65
CA ILE A 13 1.31 -14.02 18.52
C ILE A 13 1.14 -13.01 17.38
N ASN A 14 0.47 -13.41 16.30
CA ASN A 14 0.27 -12.54 15.12
C ASN A 14 -0.90 -11.57 15.30
N SER A 15 -1.73 -11.78 16.31
CA SER A 15 -2.92 -10.95 16.55
C SER A 15 -3.83 -10.78 15.32
N TYR A 16 -3.87 -11.78 14.46
CA TYR A 16 -4.63 -11.76 13.21
C TYR A 16 -6.14 -11.75 13.48
N ILE A 17 -6.85 -10.82 12.82
CA ILE A 17 -8.28 -10.63 13.01
C ILE A 17 -9.08 -11.16 11.82
N GLY A 18 -8.69 -10.83 10.59
CA GLY A 18 -9.41 -11.31 9.42
C GLY A 18 -8.95 -10.68 8.12
N LYS A 19 -9.53 -11.18 7.03
CA LYS A 19 -9.25 -10.75 5.66
C LYS A 19 -10.51 -10.20 5.02
N THR A 20 -10.36 -9.14 4.23
CA THR A 20 -11.43 -8.60 3.40
C THR A 20 -10.95 -8.50 1.96
N THR A 21 -11.74 -9.06 1.05
CA THR A 21 -11.52 -8.93 -0.40
C THR A 21 -12.03 -7.59 -0.87
N ILE A 22 -11.25 -6.86 -1.67
CA ILE A 22 -11.56 -5.49 -2.10
C ILE A 22 -11.77 -5.41 -3.61
N ASN A 23 -10.77 -5.76 -4.41
CA ASN A 23 -10.81 -5.76 -5.88
C ASN A 23 -11.27 -4.43 -6.50
N LYS A 24 -10.68 -3.33 -6.05
CA LYS A 24 -10.90 -1.99 -6.60
C LYS A 24 -9.62 -1.48 -7.26
N SER A 25 -9.77 -0.80 -8.38
CA SER A 25 -8.63 -0.25 -9.10
C SER A 25 -8.82 1.20 -9.50
N GLN A 26 -7.71 1.89 -9.66
CA GLN A 26 -7.62 3.24 -10.18
C GLN A 26 -6.53 3.29 -11.23
N LYS A 27 -6.80 3.94 -12.33
CA LYS A 27 -5.83 4.15 -13.41
C LYS A 27 -5.43 5.63 -13.45
N ALA A 28 -4.13 5.86 -13.59
CA ALA A 28 -3.57 7.18 -13.86
C ALA A 28 -2.49 7.05 -14.92
N ASP A 29 -2.66 7.73 -16.06
CA ASP A 29 -1.84 7.53 -17.25
C ASP A 29 -1.76 6.04 -17.62
N ASP A 30 -0.58 5.49 -17.80
CA ASP A 30 -0.36 4.08 -18.15
C ASP A 30 -0.06 3.18 -16.93
N VAL A 31 -0.43 3.65 -15.75
CA VAL A 31 -0.26 2.90 -14.50
C VAL A 31 -1.62 2.58 -13.91
N THR A 32 -1.86 1.30 -13.63
CA THR A 32 -3.06 0.85 -12.93
C THR A 32 -2.68 0.28 -11.58
N ILE A 33 -3.33 0.73 -10.52
CA ILE A 33 -3.16 0.20 -9.18
C ILE A 33 -4.47 -0.43 -8.75
N LYS A 34 -4.42 -1.72 -8.41
CA LYS A 34 -5.56 -2.47 -7.91
C LYS A 34 -5.31 -2.86 -6.46
N VAL A 35 -6.24 -2.53 -5.59
CA VAL A 35 -6.27 -3.07 -4.23
C VAL A 35 -6.98 -4.41 -4.27
N VAL A 36 -6.26 -5.48 -3.97
CA VAL A 36 -6.81 -6.84 -4.04
C VAL A 36 -7.55 -7.18 -2.76
N GLU A 37 -6.87 -7.05 -1.64
CA GLU A 37 -7.38 -7.46 -0.33
C GLU A 37 -6.64 -6.75 0.79
N THR A 38 -7.22 -6.80 1.98
CA THR A 38 -6.56 -6.40 3.22
C THR A 38 -6.60 -7.52 4.24
N ASP A 39 -5.49 -7.72 4.94
CA ASP A 39 -5.41 -8.54 6.14
C ASP A 39 -5.32 -7.62 7.35
N VAL A 40 -6.22 -7.81 8.30
CA VAL A 40 -6.32 -6.99 9.50
C VAL A 40 -5.70 -7.72 10.68
N TYR A 41 -4.78 -7.03 11.34
CA TYR A 41 -4.15 -7.46 12.59
C TYR A 41 -4.46 -6.44 13.67
N PHE A 42 -4.20 -6.76 14.93
CA PHE A 42 -4.52 -5.85 16.04
C PHE A 42 -3.81 -4.50 15.96
N ASP A 43 -2.51 -4.50 15.63
CA ASP A 43 -1.70 -3.27 15.61
C ASP A 43 -1.48 -2.69 14.23
N TYR A 44 -1.82 -3.43 13.17
CA TYR A 44 -1.55 -3.01 11.80
C TYR A 44 -2.51 -3.68 10.80
N GLN A 45 -2.50 -3.18 9.59
CA GLN A 45 -3.16 -3.81 8.46
C GLN A 45 -2.16 -3.94 7.32
N THR A 46 -2.30 -5.00 6.53
CA THR A 46 -1.57 -5.12 5.27
C THR A 46 -2.56 -5.05 4.11
N PHE A 47 -2.18 -4.32 3.08
CA PHE A 47 -2.95 -4.26 1.84
C PHE A 47 -2.13 -4.89 0.72
N THR A 48 -2.75 -5.76 -0.05
CA THR A 48 -2.14 -6.38 -1.21
C THR A 48 -2.55 -5.60 -2.45
N PHE A 49 -1.56 -5.14 -3.21
CA PHE A 49 -1.76 -4.39 -4.44
C PHE A 49 -1.23 -5.16 -5.64
N GLU A 50 -1.94 -5.10 -6.75
CA GLU A 50 -1.42 -5.43 -8.07
C GLU A 50 -1.19 -4.12 -8.83
N ILE A 51 0.03 -3.92 -9.29
CA ILE A 51 0.42 -2.69 -9.97
C ILE A 51 0.85 -3.04 -11.38
N THR A 52 0.15 -2.51 -12.37
CA THR A 52 0.42 -2.74 -13.78
C THR A 52 1.05 -1.49 -14.39
N ASN A 53 2.24 -1.66 -14.91
CA ASN A 53 3.00 -0.61 -15.60
C ASN A 53 2.97 -0.89 -17.11
N LYS A 54 2.21 -0.10 -17.85
CA LYS A 54 2.15 -0.20 -19.32
C LYS A 54 3.12 0.76 -20.02
N ARG A 55 3.99 1.38 -19.26
CA ARG A 55 5.01 2.29 -19.79
C ARG A 55 6.20 1.48 -20.32
N ASP A 56 7.01 2.14 -21.13
CA ASP A 56 8.27 1.61 -21.66
C ASP A 56 9.46 1.81 -20.71
N THR A 57 9.24 2.44 -19.57
CA THR A 57 10.24 2.65 -18.51
C THR A 57 9.77 2.03 -17.20
N PRO A 58 10.67 1.54 -16.35
CA PRO A 58 10.29 1.05 -15.02
C PRO A 58 9.78 2.19 -14.15
N ILE A 59 8.84 1.89 -13.26
CA ILE A 59 8.29 2.86 -12.31
C ILE A 59 8.62 2.44 -10.88
N LEU A 60 8.58 3.41 -9.97
CA LEU A 60 8.69 3.20 -8.54
C LEU A 60 7.45 3.81 -7.88
N ILE A 61 6.71 3.01 -7.10
CA ILE A 61 5.45 3.47 -6.50
C ILE A 61 5.63 4.24 -5.19
N ASN A 62 6.82 4.24 -4.67
CA ASN A 62 7.17 4.99 -3.46
C ASN A 62 8.46 5.77 -3.72
N ASP A 63 8.47 7.05 -3.36
CA ASP A 63 9.70 7.85 -3.42
C ASP A 63 10.49 7.62 -2.12
N PRO A 64 11.64 6.93 -2.17
CA PRO A 64 12.41 6.61 -0.98
C PRO A 64 13.06 7.82 -0.30
N ASN A 65 13.07 8.97 -0.97
CA ASN A 65 13.61 10.22 -0.42
C ASN A 65 12.60 11.06 0.33
N ILE A 66 11.33 10.65 0.30
CA ILE A 66 10.25 11.36 0.96
C ILE A 66 9.59 10.40 1.93
N ASP A 67 9.44 10.83 3.17
CA ASP A 67 8.75 10.05 4.19
C ASP A 67 7.36 9.69 3.69
N SER A 68 7.22 8.44 3.35
CA SER A 68 6.00 7.79 2.94
C SER A 68 5.10 8.56 1.96
N THR A 69 5.18 8.21 0.70
CA THR A 69 4.24 8.66 -0.32
C THR A 69 3.04 7.72 -0.46
N MET A 70 2.98 6.68 0.37
CA MET A 70 1.87 5.72 0.43
C MET A 70 1.22 5.78 1.81
N TYR A 71 -0.11 5.89 1.85
CA TYR A 71 -0.84 5.90 3.11
C TYR A 71 -2.24 5.30 2.93
N ILE A 72 -2.86 4.99 4.06
CA ILE A 72 -4.29 4.69 4.13
C ILE A 72 -4.97 5.80 4.91
N GLU A 73 -6.22 6.07 4.57
CA GLU A 73 -7.01 7.14 5.19
C GLU A 73 -8.30 6.58 5.76
N ASP A 74 -8.59 6.92 7.00
CA ASP A 74 -9.84 6.49 7.63
C ASP A 74 -11.00 7.47 7.34
N LYS A 75 -12.18 7.15 7.85
CA LYS A 75 -13.38 7.99 7.65
C LYS A 75 -13.30 9.38 8.27
N ASN A 76 -12.36 9.61 9.16
CA ASN A 76 -12.11 10.89 9.81
C ASN A 76 -10.98 11.69 9.12
N ALA A 77 -10.54 11.24 7.95
CA ALA A 77 -9.41 11.81 7.22
C ALA A 77 -8.06 11.71 7.94
N THR A 78 -7.92 10.78 8.89
CA THR A 78 -6.65 10.49 9.53
C THR A 78 -5.82 9.59 8.61
N HIS A 79 -4.57 9.95 8.41
CA HIS A 79 -3.62 9.21 7.57
C HIS A 79 -2.76 8.28 8.42
N TYR A 80 -2.56 7.08 7.91
CA TYR A 80 -1.65 6.08 8.46
C TYR A 80 -0.63 5.76 7.39
N GLN A 81 0.62 6.12 7.64
CA GLN A 81 1.69 5.98 6.66
C GLN A 81 2.11 4.53 6.48
N ALA A 82 2.55 4.19 5.28
CA ALA A 82 3.11 2.89 5.01
C ALA A 82 4.39 2.67 5.81
N TYR A 83 4.55 1.46 6.34
CA TYR A 83 5.79 1.03 6.97
C TYR A 83 6.72 0.50 5.88
N THR A 84 7.68 1.33 5.48
CA THR A 84 8.54 1.05 4.33
C THR A 84 9.86 0.37 4.69
N HIS A 85 10.18 0.25 5.99
CA HIS A 85 11.44 -0.33 6.43
C HIS A 85 11.61 -1.82 6.09
N GLU A 86 10.52 -2.54 5.89
CA GLU A 86 10.53 -3.95 5.50
C GLU A 86 10.46 -4.15 3.97
N LEU A 87 10.28 -3.07 3.20
CA LEU A 87 10.18 -3.12 1.75
C LEU A 87 11.57 -2.97 1.13
N ALA A 88 11.91 -3.91 0.25
CA ALA A 88 13.04 -3.75 -0.64
C ALA A 88 12.64 -2.83 -1.81
N GLU A 89 13.62 -2.20 -2.45
CA GLU A 89 13.36 -1.41 -3.65
C GLU A 89 12.64 -2.23 -4.73
N THR A 90 13.01 -3.51 -4.86
CA THR A 90 12.36 -4.44 -5.79
C THR A 90 10.88 -4.66 -5.51
N ASP A 91 10.41 -4.46 -4.27
CA ASP A 91 8.99 -4.60 -3.92
C ASP A 91 8.16 -3.45 -4.49
N THR A 92 8.75 -2.26 -4.59
CA THR A 92 8.06 -1.05 -5.04
C THR A 92 8.39 -0.65 -6.48
N LYS A 93 9.36 -1.32 -7.10
CA LYS A 93 9.74 -1.13 -8.49
C LYS A 93 8.96 -2.08 -9.40
N VAL A 94 8.28 -1.52 -10.38
CA VAL A 94 7.54 -2.31 -11.38
C VAL A 94 8.22 -2.14 -12.73
N PRO A 95 8.80 -3.21 -13.29
CA PRO A 95 9.46 -3.14 -14.60
C PRO A 95 8.52 -2.71 -15.72
N ALA A 96 9.10 -2.20 -16.80
CA ALA A 96 8.35 -1.80 -17.99
C ALA A 96 7.48 -2.95 -18.52
N GLY A 97 6.20 -2.67 -18.77
CA GLY A 97 5.25 -3.63 -19.34
C GLY A 97 4.83 -4.75 -18.40
N GLN A 98 5.14 -4.67 -17.10
CA GLN A 98 4.91 -5.75 -16.13
C GLN A 98 3.80 -5.43 -15.16
N THR A 99 3.25 -6.47 -14.53
CA THR A 99 2.39 -6.39 -13.36
C THR A 99 3.12 -7.00 -12.19
N GLN A 100 3.11 -6.30 -11.06
CA GLN A 100 3.76 -6.76 -9.83
C GLN A 100 2.77 -6.74 -8.68
N THR A 101 2.80 -7.78 -7.86
CA THR A 101 2.04 -7.85 -6.62
C THR A 101 2.95 -7.45 -5.45
N VAL A 102 2.47 -6.55 -4.62
CA VAL A 102 3.19 -6.11 -3.42
C VAL A 102 2.23 -6.05 -2.24
N LYS A 103 2.70 -6.46 -1.08
CA LYS A 103 1.97 -6.34 0.18
C LYS A 103 2.62 -5.26 1.03
N ILE A 104 1.83 -4.26 1.43
CA ILE A 104 2.31 -3.09 2.16
C ILE A 104 1.64 -3.05 3.53
N LYS A 105 2.45 -2.87 4.57
CA LYS A 105 2.01 -2.77 5.95
C LYS A 105 1.78 -1.31 6.34
N TYR A 106 0.67 -1.07 7.06
CA TYR A 106 0.32 0.23 7.63
C TYR A 106 0.02 0.06 9.11
N TYR A 107 0.66 0.83 9.98
CA TYR A 107 0.38 0.76 11.41
C TYR A 107 -0.90 1.53 11.72
N SER A 108 -1.98 0.79 11.85
CA SER A 108 -3.28 1.30 12.25
C SER A 108 -3.88 0.37 13.30
N ARG A 109 -3.97 0.81 14.55
CA ARG A 109 -4.51 -0.04 15.61
C ARG A 109 -5.99 -0.30 15.40
N TYR A 110 -6.36 -1.55 15.47
CA TYR A 110 -7.74 -1.99 15.30
C TYR A 110 -8.69 -1.45 16.39
N SER A 111 -8.17 -1.23 17.60
CA SER A 111 -8.96 -0.89 18.80
C SER A 111 -9.83 0.37 18.70
N SER A 112 -9.68 1.18 17.67
CA SER A 112 -10.42 2.45 17.56
C SER A 112 -11.54 2.42 16.52
N ASN A 113 -12.03 1.24 16.16
CA ASN A 113 -13.07 1.09 15.12
C ASN A 113 -12.73 1.84 13.83
N LYS A 114 -11.47 1.78 13.44
CA LYS A 114 -10.98 2.48 12.26
C LYS A 114 -11.53 1.86 11.00
N VAL A 115 -12.40 2.59 10.35
CA VAL A 115 -12.86 2.23 9.03
C VAL A 115 -11.95 2.90 8.02
N ILE A 116 -11.15 2.09 7.32
CA ILE A 116 -10.30 2.60 6.26
C ILE A 116 -11.16 2.85 5.02
N LYS A 117 -11.13 4.08 4.55
CA LYS A 117 -11.93 4.54 3.43
C LYS A 117 -11.16 4.58 2.12
N TYR A 118 -9.86 4.91 2.19
CA TYR A 118 -9.02 5.02 1.01
C TYR A 118 -7.65 4.41 1.23
N THR A 119 -7.08 3.88 0.15
CA THR A 119 -5.63 3.72 -0.01
C THR A 119 -5.14 4.81 -0.95
N ALA A 120 -3.95 5.33 -0.72
CA ALA A 120 -3.46 6.47 -1.47
C ALA A 120 -1.97 6.36 -1.82
N PHE A 121 -1.64 6.91 -2.99
CA PHE A 121 -0.28 7.02 -3.52
C PHE A 121 -0.08 8.46 -3.97
N ASP A 122 0.72 9.22 -3.26
CA ASP A 122 0.91 10.64 -3.55
C ASP A 122 1.89 10.88 -4.69
N ARG A 123 2.92 10.03 -4.80
CA ARG A 123 3.97 10.25 -5.77
C ARG A 123 4.50 8.96 -6.35
N ILE A 124 4.50 8.88 -7.67
CA ILE A 124 5.05 7.76 -8.41
C ILE A 124 6.19 8.26 -9.29
N ILE A 125 7.31 7.58 -9.24
CA ILE A 125 8.45 7.88 -10.10
C ILE A 125 8.23 7.13 -11.42
N LEU A 126 7.97 7.88 -12.50
CA LEU A 126 7.58 7.31 -13.78
C LEU A 126 8.75 6.85 -14.65
N ASN A 127 9.94 7.34 -14.38
CA ASN A 127 11.15 6.91 -15.07
C ASN A 127 12.24 6.63 -14.04
N TYR A 128 12.24 5.42 -13.54
CA TYR A 128 13.20 5.00 -12.53
C TYR A 128 14.65 5.14 -13.02
N ASN A 129 14.91 4.91 -14.31
CA ASN A 129 16.24 5.00 -14.87
C ASN A 129 16.83 6.41 -14.81
N ALA A 130 15.96 7.43 -14.81
CA ALA A 130 16.37 8.83 -14.67
C ALA A 130 16.37 9.32 -13.22
N TYR A 131 15.96 8.46 -12.27
CA TYR A 131 15.85 8.84 -10.87
C TYR A 131 17.22 8.98 -10.22
N SER A 132 17.38 10.04 -9.45
CA SER A 132 18.58 10.31 -8.68
C SER A 132 18.20 10.81 -7.29
N HIS A 133 18.92 10.34 -6.26
CA HIS A 133 18.77 10.84 -4.90
C HIS A 133 19.04 12.32 -4.74
N TYR A 134 19.82 12.89 -5.65
CA TYR A 134 20.24 14.30 -5.58
C TYR A 134 19.40 15.22 -6.44
N THR A 135 18.86 14.70 -7.54
CA THR A 135 18.01 15.47 -8.45
C THR A 135 16.86 14.59 -8.96
N ASN A 136 15.64 15.03 -8.75
CA ASN A 136 14.45 14.29 -9.19
C ASN A 136 13.77 14.96 -10.38
N ILE A 137 14.43 15.93 -11.01
CA ILE A 137 13.86 16.73 -12.08
C ILE A 137 13.51 15.83 -13.27
N GLY A 138 12.23 15.83 -13.65
CA GLY A 138 11.73 15.04 -14.77
C GLY A 138 11.60 13.52 -14.52
N ALA A 139 12.02 13.02 -13.35
CA ALA A 139 11.99 11.59 -13.06
C ALA A 139 10.62 11.10 -12.56
N TYR A 140 9.84 11.99 -11.96
CA TYR A 140 8.57 11.61 -11.34
C TYR A 140 7.45 12.57 -11.72
N LYS A 141 6.25 12.11 -11.48
CA LYS A 141 5.05 12.93 -11.56
C LYS A 141 4.30 12.82 -10.24
N ASP A 142 3.92 13.96 -9.72
CA ASP A 142 3.03 14.06 -8.59
C ASP A 142 1.60 14.02 -9.10
N TYR A 143 0.84 13.04 -8.65
CA TYR A 143 -0.56 12.90 -9.02
C TYR A 143 -1.51 13.58 -8.03
N GLY A 144 -0.97 14.25 -7.01
CA GLY A 144 -1.75 14.81 -5.93
C GLY A 144 -2.18 13.78 -4.90
N SER A 145 -2.83 12.77 -5.26
CA SER A 145 -3.15 11.56 -4.51
C SER A 145 -3.95 10.65 -5.42
N ILE A 146 -3.38 9.53 -5.81
CA ILE A 146 -4.19 8.46 -6.39
C ILE A 146 -4.90 7.77 -5.22
N LYS A 147 -6.18 8.09 -5.02
CA LYS A 147 -6.98 7.49 -3.95
C LYS A 147 -7.85 6.38 -4.52
N ILE A 148 -7.80 5.23 -3.88
CA ILE A 148 -8.65 4.10 -4.23
C ILE A 148 -9.60 3.90 -3.08
N GLU A 149 -10.89 4.06 -3.35
CA GLU A 149 -11.94 3.92 -2.34
C GLU A 149 -12.09 2.45 -1.95
N ILE A 150 -12.14 2.21 -0.64
CA ILE A 150 -12.38 0.88 -0.07
C ILE A 150 -13.87 0.74 0.16
N PRO A 151 -14.54 -0.27 -0.45
CA PRO A 151 -15.96 -0.47 -0.24
C PRO A 151 -16.28 -0.71 1.23
N GLN A 152 -17.35 -0.08 1.71
CA GLN A 152 -17.83 -0.26 3.08
C GLN A 152 -19.02 -1.20 3.07
N ASN A 153 -18.96 -2.18 3.93
CA ASN A 153 -20.04 -3.15 4.09
C ASN A 153 -20.93 -2.77 5.25
#